data_8b582200143b4b3bffcfb2c31a01bb92
#
_entry.id   8b582200143b4b3bffcfb2c31a01bb92
#
_cell.length_a   1.000
_cell.length_b   1.000
_cell.length_c   1.000
_cell.angle_alpha   90.00
_cell.angle_beta   90.00
_cell.angle_gamma   90.00
#
_symmetry.space_group_name_H-M   'P 1'
#
loop_
_entity.id
_entity.type
_entity.pdbx_description
1 polymer ?
#
loop_
_entity_poly.entity_id
_entity_poly.type
_entity_poly.pdbx_seq_one_letter_code
_entity_poly.pdbx_strand_id
1 'polypeptide(L)'
;LMQMKLDAPLEDASIAIIGAGTMSRLLVKHAQSKGVKKVTLLNRSMPRAEALAEDFPDVEFDIQLMPEMLRVVGESDLVFVASGSTDLLLTEDNCAGLPAASAAVDGVRRYVDISVPRNVGAEVADLEGSAVYNVDDLKEVVEANKAERLRRAKMAEGVLADELATFESWRDSLETVPTIKRLRSMAEDIRVSELEKALGRMGDLTKKERKAVEELSRGVMNKLLHGPMQALRSDGDVRTVAETIENMHALERMFDLQKIAAAETKAK
;
A
#
# COMPACT_ATOMS: atom_id res chain seq x y z
N LEU A 1 -11.79 -18.99 3.82
CA LEU A 1 -12.28 -20.03 4.72
C LEU A 1 -11.82 -21.39 4.25
N MET A 2 -12.25 -21.87 3.07
CA MET A 2 -11.93 -23.23 2.59
C MET A 2 -10.43 -23.50 2.54
N GLN A 3 -9.61 -22.59 2.09
CA GLN A 3 -8.16 -22.72 2.10
C GLN A 3 -7.55 -22.88 3.52
N MET A 4 -8.24 -22.40 4.57
CA MET A 4 -7.83 -22.57 5.96
C MET A 4 -8.37 -23.88 6.58
N LYS A 5 -9.36 -24.50 5.94
CA LYS A 5 -10.04 -25.73 6.41
C LYS A 5 -9.65 -26.97 5.60
N LEU A 6 -8.83 -26.79 4.56
CA LEU A 6 -8.27 -27.86 3.73
C LEU A 6 -6.77 -27.94 4.02
N ASP A 7 -6.27 -29.13 4.25
CA ASP A 7 -4.84 -29.41 4.35
C ASP A 7 -4.17 -29.57 2.97
N ALA A 8 -4.97 -29.46 1.89
CA ALA A 8 -4.54 -29.55 0.50
C ALA A 8 -4.77 -28.24 -0.28
N PRO A 9 -4.04 -28.01 -1.39
CA PRO A 9 -4.32 -26.93 -2.31
C PRO A 9 -5.76 -26.99 -2.87
N LEU A 10 -6.41 -25.84 -3.04
CA LEU A 10 -7.78 -25.76 -3.53
C LEU A 10 -7.92 -26.29 -4.97
N GLU A 11 -6.84 -26.26 -5.74
CA GLU A 11 -6.75 -26.75 -7.13
C GLU A 11 -6.82 -28.27 -7.25
N ASP A 12 -6.55 -29.01 -6.18
CA ASP A 12 -6.60 -30.47 -6.15
C ASP A 12 -7.98 -31.01 -5.78
N ALA A 13 -8.88 -30.15 -5.28
CA ALA A 13 -10.24 -30.53 -4.89
C ALA A 13 -11.22 -30.38 -6.05
N SER A 14 -12.14 -31.35 -6.19
CA SER A 14 -13.26 -31.24 -7.13
C SER A 14 -14.31 -30.26 -6.59
N ILE A 15 -14.64 -29.23 -7.37
CA ILE A 15 -15.50 -28.13 -6.93
C ILE A 15 -16.80 -28.10 -7.72
N ALA A 16 -17.92 -28.13 -7.01
CA ALA A 16 -19.25 -27.83 -7.54
C ALA A 16 -19.78 -26.50 -7.03
N ILE A 17 -20.44 -25.75 -7.89
CA ILE A 17 -21.15 -24.51 -7.55
C ILE A 17 -22.62 -24.66 -7.97
N ILE A 18 -23.54 -24.54 -7.02
CA ILE A 18 -24.99 -24.58 -7.26
C ILE A 18 -25.52 -23.15 -7.31
N GLY A 19 -25.95 -22.74 -8.51
CA GLY A 19 -26.42 -21.41 -8.85
C GLY A 19 -25.46 -20.64 -9.74
N ALA A 20 -26.00 -19.81 -10.64
CA ALA A 20 -25.25 -18.98 -11.58
C ALA A 20 -25.57 -17.49 -11.38
N GLY A 21 -25.54 -17.05 -10.13
CA GLY A 21 -25.80 -15.65 -9.75
C GLY A 21 -24.53 -14.83 -9.53
N THR A 22 -24.71 -13.61 -9.01
CA THR A 22 -23.61 -12.69 -8.69
C THR A 22 -22.61 -13.29 -7.70
N MET A 23 -23.10 -14.03 -6.70
CA MET A 23 -22.23 -14.67 -5.70
C MET A 23 -21.40 -15.79 -6.31
N SER A 24 -21.99 -16.61 -7.21
CA SER A 24 -21.26 -17.64 -7.94
C SER A 24 -20.14 -17.04 -8.80
N ARG A 25 -20.39 -15.91 -9.45
CA ARG A 25 -19.39 -15.15 -10.23
C ARG A 25 -18.20 -14.72 -9.35
N LEU A 26 -18.47 -14.22 -8.14
CA LEU A 26 -17.44 -13.85 -7.19
C LEU A 26 -16.64 -15.06 -6.67
N LEU A 27 -17.33 -16.18 -6.45
CA LEU A 27 -16.69 -17.45 -6.06
C LEU A 27 -15.73 -17.95 -7.15
N VAL A 28 -16.19 -18.00 -8.41
CA VAL A 28 -15.37 -18.43 -9.55
C VAL A 28 -14.13 -17.53 -9.69
N LYS A 29 -14.31 -16.20 -9.64
CA LYS A 29 -13.20 -15.25 -9.71
C LYS A 29 -12.17 -15.50 -8.60
N HIS A 30 -12.65 -15.78 -7.38
CA HIS A 30 -11.77 -16.09 -6.27
C HIS A 30 -11.07 -17.44 -6.41
N ALA A 31 -11.81 -18.48 -6.84
CA ALA A 31 -11.26 -19.82 -7.09
C ALA A 31 -10.17 -19.78 -8.18
N GLN A 32 -10.42 -19.08 -9.29
CA GLN A 32 -9.44 -18.85 -10.35
C GLN A 32 -8.16 -18.19 -9.81
N SER A 33 -8.29 -17.16 -8.97
CA SER A 33 -7.12 -16.50 -8.34
C SER A 33 -6.31 -17.40 -7.40
N LYS A 34 -6.86 -18.58 -7.06
CA LYS A 34 -6.24 -19.62 -6.22
C LYS A 34 -5.81 -20.86 -7.02
N GLY A 35 -5.73 -20.75 -8.33
CA GLY A 35 -5.22 -21.82 -9.21
C GLY A 35 -6.28 -22.82 -9.69
N VAL A 36 -7.55 -22.70 -9.26
CA VAL A 36 -8.63 -23.59 -9.72
C VAL A 36 -8.86 -23.40 -11.21
N LYS A 37 -8.77 -24.48 -11.96
CA LYS A 37 -8.93 -24.49 -13.43
C LYS A 37 -10.22 -25.16 -13.90
N LYS A 38 -10.86 -25.96 -13.05
CA LYS A 38 -12.07 -26.70 -13.40
C LYS A 38 -13.12 -26.56 -12.32
N VAL A 39 -14.37 -26.32 -12.74
CA VAL A 39 -15.53 -26.14 -11.85
C VAL A 39 -16.75 -26.79 -12.49
N THR A 40 -17.50 -27.59 -11.74
CA THR A 40 -18.81 -28.03 -12.15
C THR A 40 -19.88 -27.04 -11.71
N LEU A 41 -20.59 -26.47 -12.64
CA LEU A 41 -21.60 -25.44 -12.39
C LEU A 41 -23.02 -26.00 -12.60
N LEU A 42 -23.80 -26.03 -11.52
CA LEU A 42 -25.19 -26.45 -11.54
C LEU A 42 -26.14 -25.25 -11.55
N ASN A 43 -27.08 -25.22 -12.47
CA ASN A 43 -28.13 -24.21 -12.49
C ASN A 43 -29.42 -24.74 -13.04
N ARG A 44 -30.56 -24.06 -12.75
CA ARG A 44 -31.86 -24.37 -13.37
C ARG A 44 -31.90 -23.98 -14.83
N SER A 45 -31.18 -22.95 -15.23
CA SER A 45 -31.20 -22.36 -16.56
C SER A 45 -29.82 -22.49 -17.21
N MET A 46 -29.74 -23.26 -18.31
CA MET A 46 -28.50 -23.41 -19.09
C MET A 46 -27.95 -22.07 -19.57
N PRO A 47 -28.74 -21.15 -20.19
CA PRO A 47 -28.22 -19.88 -20.68
C PRO A 47 -27.57 -18.98 -19.60
N ARG A 48 -28.06 -19.07 -18.36
CA ARG A 48 -27.44 -18.32 -17.25
C ARG A 48 -26.11 -18.91 -16.81
N ALA A 49 -25.96 -20.21 -16.85
CA ALA A 49 -24.71 -20.89 -16.53
C ALA A 49 -23.69 -20.65 -17.63
N GLU A 50 -24.09 -20.73 -18.90
CA GLU A 50 -23.24 -20.39 -20.05
C GLU A 50 -22.73 -18.95 -20.00
N ALA A 51 -23.64 -18.00 -19.75
CA ALA A 51 -23.26 -16.59 -19.60
C ALA A 51 -22.26 -16.31 -18.42
N LEU A 52 -22.32 -17.13 -17.37
CA LEU A 52 -21.31 -17.05 -16.31
C LEU A 52 -19.98 -17.64 -16.78
N ALA A 53 -20.01 -18.77 -17.49
CA ALA A 53 -18.80 -19.41 -17.98
C ALA A 53 -18.04 -18.55 -19.01
N GLU A 54 -18.74 -17.81 -19.86
CA GLU A 54 -18.17 -16.89 -20.84
C GLU A 54 -17.31 -15.79 -20.21
N ASP A 55 -17.62 -15.38 -18.97
CA ASP A 55 -16.82 -14.37 -18.26
C ASP A 55 -15.45 -14.87 -17.76
N PHE A 56 -15.24 -16.19 -17.75
CA PHE A 56 -14.03 -16.82 -17.21
C PHE A 56 -13.41 -17.82 -18.20
N PRO A 57 -12.84 -17.35 -19.31
CA PRO A 57 -12.34 -18.22 -20.38
C PRO A 57 -11.16 -19.11 -19.96
N ASP A 58 -10.49 -18.78 -18.85
CA ASP A 58 -9.36 -19.57 -18.31
C ASP A 58 -9.82 -20.68 -17.35
N VAL A 59 -11.13 -20.81 -17.09
CA VAL A 59 -11.70 -21.85 -16.24
C VAL A 59 -12.52 -22.80 -17.10
N GLU A 60 -12.25 -24.09 -16.99
CA GLU A 60 -13.06 -25.14 -17.62
C GLU A 60 -14.34 -25.36 -16.81
N PHE A 61 -15.49 -25.18 -17.47
CA PHE A 61 -16.79 -25.41 -16.83
C PHE A 61 -17.44 -26.67 -17.35
N ASP A 62 -17.78 -27.57 -16.42
CA ASP A 62 -18.78 -28.64 -16.68
C ASP A 62 -20.13 -28.11 -16.19
N ILE A 63 -21.00 -27.74 -17.15
CA ILE A 63 -22.32 -27.17 -16.85
C ILE A 63 -23.37 -28.28 -16.81
N GLN A 64 -24.05 -28.39 -15.66
CA GLN A 64 -25.07 -29.38 -15.40
C GLN A 64 -26.39 -28.74 -14.98
N LEU A 65 -27.49 -29.39 -15.24
CA LEU A 65 -28.82 -28.96 -14.79
C LEU A 65 -29.19 -29.58 -13.44
N MET A 66 -30.12 -28.95 -12.74
CA MET A 66 -30.53 -29.36 -11.37
C MET A 66 -30.90 -30.82 -11.18
N PRO A 67 -31.49 -31.58 -12.18
CA PRO A 67 -31.71 -33.01 -12.02
C PRO A 67 -30.46 -33.85 -11.74
N GLU A 68 -29.30 -33.37 -12.18
CA GLU A 68 -27.99 -34.03 -11.95
C GLU A 68 -27.35 -33.64 -10.61
N MET A 69 -28.01 -32.83 -9.78
CA MET A 69 -27.44 -32.23 -8.57
C MET A 69 -26.80 -33.24 -7.63
N LEU A 70 -27.51 -34.29 -7.27
CA LEU A 70 -27.02 -35.29 -6.30
C LEU A 70 -25.83 -36.09 -6.86
N ARG A 71 -25.84 -36.39 -8.17
CA ARG A 71 -24.69 -37.03 -8.82
C ARG A 71 -23.44 -36.10 -8.73
N VAL A 72 -23.59 -34.85 -9.13
CA VAL A 72 -22.48 -33.87 -9.11
C VAL A 72 -22.00 -33.63 -7.69
N VAL A 73 -22.90 -33.48 -6.74
CA VAL A 73 -22.54 -33.32 -5.33
C VAL A 73 -21.76 -34.55 -4.83
N GLY A 74 -22.20 -35.77 -5.22
CA GLY A 74 -21.51 -37.01 -4.86
C GLY A 74 -20.10 -37.13 -5.43
N GLU A 75 -19.83 -36.52 -6.58
CA GLU A 75 -18.54 -36.52 -7.29
C GLU A 75 -17.63 -35.35 -6.86
N SER A 76 -18.14 -34.44 -5.99
CA SER A 76 -17.42 -33.21 -5.61
C SER A 76 -16.94 -33.25 -4.15
N ASP A 77 -15.78 -32.66 -3.91
CA ASP A 77 -15.18 -32.50 -2.58
C ASP A 77 -15.66 -31.23 -1.88
N LEU A 78 -15.82 -30.17 -2.65
CA LEU A 78 -16.31 -28.86 -2.20
C LEU A 78 -17.58 -28.50 -2.95
N VAL A 79 -18.65 -28.23 -2.23
CA VAL A 79 -19.95 -27.86 -2.78
C VAL A 79 -20.33 -26.47 -2.29
N PHE A 80 -20.24 -25.48 -3.16
CA PHE A 80 -20.70 -24.13 -2.86
C PHE A 80 -22.15 -23.97 -3.31
N VAL A 81 -23.01 -23.54 -2.37
CA VAL A 81 -24.42 -23.28 -2.67
C VAL A 81 -24.66 -21.77 -2.62
N ALA A 82 -25.02 -21.21 -3.77
CA ALA A 82 -25.24 -19.78 -3.98
C ALA A 82 -26.50 -19.58 -4.83
N SER A 83 -27.59 -20.25 -4.44
CA SER A 83 -28.84 -20.21 -5.19
C SER A 83 -29.84 -19.21 -4.62
N GLY A 84 -30.81 -18.81 -5.39
CA GLY A 84 -31.97 -18.03 -4.94
C GLY A 84 -33.17 -18.91 -4.59
N SER A 85 -32.99 -20.21 -4.28
CA SER A 85 -34.06 -21.08 -3.86
C SER A 85 -34.56 -20.70 -2.47
N THR A 86 -35.87 -20.77 -2.26
CA THR A 86 -36.47 -20.64 -0.93
C THR A 86 -36.49 -21.97 -0.18
N ASP A 87 -36.32 -23.08 -0.90
CA ASP A 87 -36.37 -24.41 -0.32
C ASP A 87 -34.96 -24.96 -0.08
N LEU A 88 -34.82 -25.88 0.85
CA LEU A 88 -33.60 -26.66 1.06
C LEU A 88 -33.34 -27.52 -0.20
N LEU A 89 -32.11 -27.47 -0.68
CA LEU A 89 -31.66 -28.28 -1.82
C LEU A 89 -30.92 -29.53 -1.35
N LEU A 90 -30.12 -29.40 -0.31
CA LEU A 90 -29.36 -30.47 0.30
C LEU A 90 -29.86 -30.71 1.74
N THR A 91 -30.34 -31.92 1.98
CA THR A 91 -30.91 -32.37 3.24
C THR A 91 -30.21 -33.65 3.68
N GLU A 92 -30.40 -34.06 4.93
CA GLU A 92 -29.90 -35.34 5.46
C GLU A 92 -30.35 -36.49 4.55
N ASP A 93 -31.66 -36.56 4.20
CA ASP A 93 -32.25 -37.63 3.40
C ASP A 93 -31.61 -37.83 2.04
N ASN A 94 -31.28 -36.72 1.34
CA ASN A 94 -30.72 -36.78 0.00
C ASN A 94 -29.18 -36.82 -0.04
N CYS A 95 -28.51 -36.51 1.08
CA CYS A 95 -27.05 -36.57 1.18
C CYS A 95 -26.53 -37.86 1.86
N ALA A 96 -27.32 -38.54 2.66
CA ALA A 96 -26.89 -39.71 3.43
C ALA A 96 -26.36 -40.89 2.56
N GLY A 97 -26.79 -41.00 1.29
CA GLY A 97 -26.37 -42.07 0.40
C GLY A 97 -25.23 -41.68 -0.58
N LEU A 98 -24.65 -40.49 -0.44
CA LEU A 98 -23.60 -40.04 -1.33
C LEU A 98 -22.25 -40.75 -1.04
N PRO A 99 -21.46 -41.05 -2.07
CA PRO A 99 -20.12 -41.61 -1.89
C PRO A 99 -19.25 -40.69 -1.07
N ALA A 100 -18.24 -41.23 -0.37
CA ALA A 100 -17.26 -40.42 0.35
C ALA A 100 -16.54 -39.44 -0.60
N ALA A 101 -16.13 -38.28 -0.08
CA ALA A 101 -15.28 -37.36 -0.81
C ALA A 101 -13.89 -37.96 -1.07
N SER A 102 -13.09 -37.33 -1.91
CA SER A 102 -11.78 -37.84 -2.28
C SER A 102 -10.79 -37.86 -1.10
N ALA A 103 -9.74 -38.68 -1.22
CA ALA A 103 -8.68 -38.70 -0.23
C ALA A 103 -7.89 -37.35 -0.17
N ALA A 104 -7.97 -36.54 -1.22
CA ALA A 104 -7.35 -35.20 -1.24
C ALA A 104 -7.93 -34.24 -0.17
N VAL A 105 -9.14 -34.53 0.30
CA VAL A 105 -9.85 -33.76 1.33
C VAL A 105 -10.19 -34.60 2.56
N ASP A 106 -9.38 -35.60 2.85
CA ASP A 106 -9.51 -36.55 3.99
C ASP A 106 -10.86 -37.29 4.02
N GLY A 107 -11.48 -37.48 2.85
CA GLY A 107 -12.78 -38.12 2.72
C GLY A 107 -13.96 -37.27 3.23
N VAL A 108 -13.72 -36.01 3.61
CA VAL A 108 -14.74 -35.11 4.14
C VAL A 108 -15.22 -34.12 3.08
N ARG A 109 -16.48 -34.27 2.66
CA ARG A 109 -17.13 -33.30 1.77
C ARG A 109 -17.52 -32.05 2.53
N ARG A 110 -17.16 -30.90 1.99
CA ARG A 110 -17.43 -29.60 2.62
C ARG A 110 -18.49 -28.86 1.83
N TYR A 111 -19.60 -28.58 2.49
CA TYR A 111 -20.71 -27.79 1.94
C TYR A 111 -20.57 -26.35 2.45
N VAL A 112 -20.59 -25.40 1.53
CA VAL A 112 -20.46 -23.96 1.84
C VAL A 112 -21.71 -23.25 1.34
N ASP A 113 -22.65 -23.01 2.25
CA ASP A 113 -23.91 -22.35 1.94
C ASP A 113 -23.83 -20.85 2.16
N ILE A 114 -23.85 -20.10 1.05
CA ILE A 114 -23.89 -18.63 1.05
C ILE A 114 -25.25 -18.10 0.57
N SER A 115 -26.26 -18.96 0.51
CA SER A 115 -27.62 -18.60 0.11
C SER A 115 -28.38 -17.93 1.25
N VAL A 116 -29.31 -17.06 0.89
CA VAL A 116 -30.27 -16.45 1.81
C VAL A 116 -31.65 -16.52 1.15
N PRO A 117 -32.59 -17.35 1.70
CA PRO A 117 -32.45 -18.27 2.85
C PRO A 117 -31.45 -19.41 2.59
N ARG A 118 -31.10 -20.17 3.64
CA ARG A 118 -30.19 -21.32 3.52
C ARG A 118 -30.77 -22.40 2.64
N ASN A 119 -29.93 -23.05 1.86
CA ASN A 119 -30.30 -24.14 0.98
C ASN A 119 -29.67 -25.49 1.39
N VAL A 120 -28.79 -25.51 2.38
CA VAL A 120 -28.23 -26.72 3.00
C VAL A 120 -28.82 -26.85 4.40
N GLY A 121 -29.41 -27.99 4.69
CA GLY A 121 -29.92 -28.33 6.00
C GLY A 121 -28.80 -28.43 7.03
N ALA A 122 -29.07 -28.00 8.26
CA ALA A 122 -28.05 -28.04 9.31
C ALA A 122 -27.68 -29.50 9.66
N GLU A 123 -28.62 -30.42 9.55
CA GLU A 123 -28.52 -31.86 9.79
C GLU A 123 -27.54 -32.58 8.86
N VAL A 124 -27.22 -31.97 7.68
CA VAL A 124 -26.19 -32.51 6.77
C VAL A 124 -24.81 -32.56 7.44
N ALA A 125 -24.58 -31.70 8.46
CA ALA A 125 -23.33 -31.69 9.18
C ALA A 125 -23.19 -32.92 10.13
N ASP A 126 -24.28 -33.58 10.46
CA ASP A 126 -24.29 -34.77 11.31
C ASP A 126 -23.98 -36.06 10.55
N LEU A 127 -23.95 -36.00 9.22
CA LEU A 127 -23.57 -37.12 8.37
C LEU A 127 -22.05 -37.36 8.39
N GLU A 128 -21.66 -38.62 8.52
CA GLU A 128 -20.25 -39.02 8.51
C GLU A 128 -19.60 -38.57 7.16
N GLY A 129 -18.41 -37.96 7.25
CA GLY A 129 -17.70 -37.44 6.10
C GLY A 129 -18.30 -36.16 5.50
N SER A 130 -19.12 -35.43 6.27
CA SER A 130 -19.71 -34.15 5.84
C SER A 130 -19.34 -33.02 6.81
N ALA A 131 -19.13 -31.83 6.29
CA ALA A 131 -18.95 -30.61 7.07
C ALA A 131 -19.70 -29.46 6.38
N VAL A 132 -20.53 -28.75 7.13
CA VAL A 132 -21.36 -27.66 6.62
C VAL A 132 -20.84 -26.31 7.17
N TYR A 133 -20.64 -25.38 6.29
CA TYR A 133 -20.25 -24.00 6.61
C TYR A 133 -21.25 -23.03 6.00
N ASN A 134 -21.56 -21.97 6.71
CA ASN A 134 -22.52 -20.95 6.26
C ASN A 134 -21.95 -19.54 6.40
N VAL A 135 -22.78 -18.54 6.10
CA VAL A 135 -22.37 -17.12 6.16
C VAL A 135 -21.95 -16.69 7.59
N ASP A 136 -22.51 -17.31 8.63
CA ASP A 136 -22.17 -16.97 10.02
C ASP A 136 -20.76 -17.45 10.36
N ASP A 137 -20.33 -18.61 9.87
CA ASP A 137 -18.97 -19.13 10.02
C ASP A 137 -17.91 -18.26 9.31
N LEU A 138 -18.34 -17.44 8.35
CA LEU A 138 -17.46 -16.48 7.68
C LEU A 138 -17.19 -15.24 8.52
N LYS A 139 -18.05 -14.91 9.50
CA LYS A 139 -17.91 -13.68 10.31
C LYS A 139 -16.57 -13.63 11.05
N GLU A 140 -16.16 -14.72 11.66
CA GLU A 140 -14.87 -14.77 12.37
C GLU A 140 -13.69 -14.47 11.45
N VAL A 141 -13.70 -15.05 10.26
CA VAL A 141 -12.65 -14.82 9.24
C VAL A 141 -12.67 -13.37 8.73
N VAL A 142 -13.86 -12.79 8.55
CA VAL A 142 -14.03 -11.40 8.15
C VAL A 142 -13.51 -10.47 9.24
N GLU A 143 -13.81 -10.71 10.49
CA GLU A 143 -13.33 -9.90 11.61
C GLU A 143 -11.82 -9.99 11.76
N ALA A 144 -11.23 -11.17 11.67
CA ALA A 144 -9.78 -11.37 11.70
C ALA A 144 -9.09 -10.62 10.54
N ASN A 145 -9.63 -10.73 9.33
CA ASN A 145 -9.10 -10.02 8.18
C ASN A 145 -9.25 -8.49 8.32
N LYS A 146 -10.35 -8.01 8.89
CA LYS A 146 -10.58 -6.59 9.16
C LYS A 146 -9.58 -6.06 10.19
N ALA A 147 -9.34 -6.81 11.25
CA ALA A 147 -8.35 -6.47 12.29
C ALA A 147 -6.93 -6.37 11.68
N GLU A 148 -6.54 -7.34 10.85
CA GLU A 148 -5.23 -7.34 10.19
C GLU A 148 -5.09 -6.15 9.20
N ARG A 149 -6.13 -5.84 8.43
CA ARG A 149 -6.13 -4.66 7.55
C ARG A 149 -5.98 -3.36 8.34
N LEU A 150 -6.68 -3.24 9.47
CA LEU A 150 -6.57 -2.09 10.34
C LEU A 150 -5.17 -1.95 10.94
N ARG A 151 -4.56 -3.07 11.34
CA ARG A 151 -3.17 -3.11 11.83
C ARG A 151 -2.20 -2.61 10.77
N ARG A 152 -2.32 -3.10 9.52
CA ARG A 152 -1.48 -2.66 8.39
C ARG A 152 -1.69 -1.19 8.05
N ALA A 153 -2.93 -0.69 8.11
CA ALA A 153 -3.22 0.72 7.91
C ALA A 153 -2.52 1.60 8.96
N LYS A 154 -2.59 1.22 10.25
CA LYS A 154 -1.88 1.95 11.32
C LYS A 154 -0.36 1.93 11.16
N MET A 155 0.21 0.81 10.71
CA MET A 155 1.65 0.76 10.40
C MET A 155 2.02 1.71 9.25
N ALA A 156 1.20 1.74 8.20
CA ALA A 156 1.41 2.66 7.09
C ALA A 156 1.27 4.14 7.50
N GLU A 157 0.32 4.47 8.37
CA GLU A 157 0.18 5.81 8.96
C GLU A 157 1.47 6.23 9.71
N GLY A 158 2.08 5.32 10.48
CA GLY A 158 3.35 5.57 11.15
C GLY A 158 4.47 5.91 10.16
N VAL A 159 4.64 5.08 9.13
CA VAL A 159 5.65 5.32 8.09
C VAL A 159 5.42 6.66 7.37
N LEU A 160 4.16 6.98 7.06
CA LEU A 160 3.80 8.26 6.42
C LEU A 160 4.09 9.47 7.32
N ALA A 161 3.88 9.34 8.64
CA ALA A 161 4.19 10.40 9.58
C ALA A 161 5.70 10.67 9.66
N ASP A 162 6.52 9.62 9.69
CA ASP A 162 7.98 9.74 9.72
C ASP A 162 8.51 10.36 8.40
N GLU A 163 8.01 9.91 7.26
CA GLU A 163 8.37 10.48 5.95
C GLU A 163 7.92 11.94 5.81
N LEU A 164 6.73 12.29 6.33
CA LEU A 164 6.26 13.67 6.35
C LEU A 164 7.17 14.56 7.19
N ALA A 165 7.56 14.11 8.38
CA ALA A 165 8.49 14.85 9.25
C ALA A 165 9.84 15.08 8.55
N THR A 166 10.35 14.04 7.87
CA THR A 166 11.59 14.12 7.08
C THR A 166 11.47 15.12 5.94
N PHE A 167 10.36 15.08 5.21
CA PHE A 167 10.08 16.03 4.13
C PHE A 167 9.95 17.47 4.62
N GLU A 168 9.22 17.69 5.72
CA GLU A 168 9.08 19.02 6.32
C GLU A 168 10.43 19.57 6.79
N SER A 169 11.23 18.74 7.42
CA SER A 169 12.60 19.07 7.82
C SER A 169 13.46 19.48 6.60
N TRP A 170 13.40 18.71 5.51
CA TRP A 170 14.08 19.05 4.27
C TRP A 170 13.58 20.38 3.67
N ARG A 171 12.26 20.57 3.60
CA ARG A 171 11.66 21.81 3.10
C ARG A 171 12.16 23.01 3.89
N ASP A 172 12.15 22.92 5.23
CA ASP A 172 12.54 24.00 6.12
C ASP A 172 14.05 24.30 6.00
N SER A 173 14.88 23.31 5.72
CA SER A 173 16.31 23.51 5.42
C SER A 173 16.55 24.39 4.19
N LEU A 174 15.63 24.42 3.23
CA LEU A 174 15.76 25.28 2.05
C LEU A 174 15.61 26.77 2.36
N GLU A 175 14.99 27.14 3.49
CA GLU A 175 14.83 28.53 3.91
C GLU A 175 16.19 29.21 4.21
N THR A 176 17.22 28.42 4.51
CA THR A 176 18.57 28.95 4.79
C THR A 176 19.33 29.41 3.53
N VAL A 177 18.96 28.88 2.35
CA VAL A 177 19.66 29.15 1.08
C VAL A 177 19.68 30.64 0.71
N PRO A 178 18.58 31.40 0.80
CA PRO A 178 18.59 32.85 0.57
C PRO A 178 19.51 33.59 1.54
N THR A 179 19.49 33.24 2.80
CA THR A 179 20.33 33.86 3.86
C THR A 179 21.81 33.60 3.61
N ILE A 180 22.20 32.38 3.20
CA ILE A 180 23.56 32.05 2.78
C ILE A 180 24.02 32.94 1.62
N LYS A 181 23.18 33.13 0.61
CA LYS A 181 23.48 33.97 -0.55
C LYS A 181 23.69 35.43 -0.15
N ARG A 182 22.78 35.99 0.67
CA ARG A 182 22.84 37.38 1.13
C ARG A 182 24.08 37.64 1.97
N LEU A 183 24.39 36.72 2.91
CA LEU A 183 25.58 36.86 3.75
C LEU A 183 26.87 36.85 2.92
N ARG A 184 26.97 35.99 1.91
CA ARG A 184 28.10 35.96 0.98
C ARG A 184 28.21 37.22 0.14
N SER A 185 27.08 37.69 -0.42
CA SER A 185 27.05 38.90 -1.23
C SER A 185 27.52 40.12 -0.43
N MET A 186 26.95 40.33 0.76
CA MET A 186 27.33 41.40 1.64
C MET A 186 28.81 41.38 1.99
N ALA A 187 29.34 40.21 2.35
CA ALA A 187 30.77 40.10 2.68
C ALA A 187 31.68 40.38 1.47
N GLU A 188 31.28 39.95 0.27
CA GLU A 188 32.03 40.26 -0.95
C GLU A 188 31.98 41.75 -1.29
N ASP A 189 30.83 42.41 -1.11
CA ASP A 189 30.69 43.85 -1.34
C ASP A 189 31.61 44.65 -0.40
N ILE A 190 31.66 44.28 0.90
CA ILE A 190 32.59 44.87 1.86
C ILE A 190 34.03 44.60 1.43
N ARG A 191 34.37 43.36 1.07
CA ARG A 191 35.72 42.99 0.61
C ARG A 191 36.16 43.81 -0.57
N VAL A 192 35.31 43.94 -1.60
CA VAL A 192 35.60 44.68 -2.81
C VAL A 192 35.81 46.16 -2.49
N SER A 193 34.90 46.76 -1.70
CA SER A 193 35.01 48.17 -1.31
C SER A 193 36.30 48.45 -0.54
N GLU A 194 36.67 47.63 0.43
CA GLU A 194 37.89 47.82 1.18
C GLU A 194 39.15 47.50 0.36
N LEU A 195 39.09 46.53 -0.54
CA LEU A 195 40.18 46.23 -1.46
C LEU A 195 40.48 47.44 -2.39
N GLU A 196 39.44 48.05 -2.97
CA GLU A 196 39.57 49.21 -3.83
C GLU A 196 40.20 50.41 -3.10
N LYS A 197 39.73 50.68 -1.85
CA LYS A 197 40.31 51.70 -0.97
C LYS A 197 41.80 51.45 -0.69
N ALA A 198 42.15 50.18 -0.38
CA ALA A 198 43.50 49.79 -0.09
C ALA A 198 44.42 49.95 -1.32
N LEU A 199 43.99 49.46 -2.49
CA LEU A 199 44.73 49.57 -3.75
C LEU A 199 44.94 51.03 -4.18
N GLY A 200 43.95 51.91 -3.94
CA GLY A 200 44.09 53.36 -4.20
C GLY A 200 45.13 54.06 -3.31
N ARG A 201 45.50 53.47 -2.17
CA ARG A 201 46.51 54.02 -1.23
C ARG A 201 47.91 53.43 -1.47
N MET A 202 48.01 52.25 -2.08
CA MET A 202 49.25 51.51 -2.24
C MET A 202 50.12 51.96 -3.45
N GLY A 203 49.63 52.88 -4.26
CA GLY A 203 50.36 53.35 -5.45
C GLY A 203 50.46 52.31 -6.56
N ASP A 204 51.51 52.39 -7.39
CA ASP A 204 51.69 51.50 -8.55
C ASP A 204 52.14 50.10 -8.12
N LEU A 205 51.18 49.20 -8.00
CA LEU A 205 51.42 47.77 -7.75
C LEU A 205 51.58 46.99 -9.08
N THR A 206 52.52 46.07 -9.08
CA THR A 206 52.62 45.08 -10.18
C THR A 206 51.39 44.18 -10.18
N LYS A 207 51.08 43.58 -11.34
CA LYS A 207 49.97 42.62 -11.47
C LYS A 207 50.05 41.47 -10.46
N LYS A 208 51.24 41.01 -10.12
CA LYS A 208 51.50 39.94 -9.15
C LYS A 208 51.16 40.36 -7.71
N GLU A 209 51.54 41.56 -7.32
CA GLU A 209 51.27 42.12 -6.00
C GLU A 209 49.77 42.40 -5.83
N ARG A 210 49.13 43.00 -6.84
CA ARG A 210 47.68 43.21 -6.83
C ARG A 210 46.92 41.91 -6.63
N LYS A 211 47.30 40.85 -7.38
CA LYS A 211 46.71 39.54 -7.25
C LYS A 211 46.91 38.93 -5.85
N ALA A 212 48.10 39.10 -5.29
CA ALA A 212 48.39 38.60 -3.94
C ALA A 212 47.51 39.28 -2.87
N VAL A 213 47.30 40.60 -2.96
CA VAL A 213 46.41 41.35 -2.04
C VAL A 213 44.95 40.90 -2.20
N GLU A 214 44.51 40.69 -3.47
CA GLU A 214 43.16 40.18 -3.74
C GLU A 214 42.95 38.79 -3.19
N GLU A 215 43.91 37.87 -3.38
CA GLU A 215 43.85 36.51 -2.83
C GLU A 215 43.87 36.50 -1.29
N LEU A 216 44.69 37.36 -0.67
CA LEU A 216 44.71 37.52 0.77
C LEU A 216 43.34 37.97 1.30
N SER A 217 42.76 39.04 0.74
CA SER A 217 41.48 39.59 1.15
C SER A 217 40.37 38.53 1.05
N ARG A 218 40.34 37.77 -0.06
CA ARG A 218 39.41 36.67 -0.26
C ARG A 218 39.63 35.52 0.72
N GLY A 219 40.87 35.19 1.01
CA GLY A 219 41.25 34.18 2.00
C GLY A 219 40.77 34.52 3.40
N VAL A 220 40.93 35.77 3.81
CA VAL A 220 40.45 36.27 5.13
C VAL A 220 38.92 36.18 5.18
N MET A 221 38.21 36.71 4.18
CA MET A 221 36.75 36.67 4.11
C MET A 221 36.24 35.25 4.20
N ASN A 222 36.79 34.33 3.41
CA ASN A 222 36.36 32.94 3.40
C ASN A 222 36.56 32.23 4.75
N LYS A 223 37.67 32.52 5.44
CA LYS A 223 37.95 31.99 6.77
C LYS A 223 36.98 32.53 7.83
N LEU A 224 36.63 33.81 7.77
CA LEU A 224 35.66 34.42 8.68
C LEU A 224 34.26 33.90 8.47
N LEU A 225 33.86 33.66 7.21
CA LEU A 225 32.54 33.12 6.90
C LEU A 225 32.42 31.61 7.12
N HIS A 226 33.53 30.89 7.30
CA HIS A 226 33.49 29.42 7.40
C HIS A 226 32.58 28.93 8.54
N GLY A 227 32.73 29.48 9.74
CA GLY A 227 31.88 29.13 10.89
C GLY A 227 30.41 29.42 10.68
N PRO A 228 30.00 30.66 10.33
CA PRO A 228 28.62 30.99 9.99
C PRO A 228 28.03 30.13 8.87
N MET A 229 28.79 29.81 7.82
CA MET A 229 28.34 28.95 6.74
C MET A 229 28.17 27.49 7.18
N GLN A 230 28.97 27.00 8.09
CA GLN A 230 28.80 25.67 8.68
C GLN A 230 27.52 25.61 9.54
N ALA A 231 27.27 26.63 10.34
CA ALA A 231 26.09 26.74 11.21
C ALA A 231 24.76 26.82 10.44
N LEU A 232 24.78 27.19 9.14
CA LEU A 232 23.62 27.22 8.25
C LEU A 232 23.46 25.95 7.42
N ARG A 233 24.33 24.95 7.57
CA ARG A 233 24.20 23.66 6.92
C ARG A 233 23.47 22.68 7.84
N SER A 234 22.39 22.11 7.35
CA SER A 234 21.69 20.99 7.98
C SER A 234 21.93 19.74 7.15
N ASP A 235 22.11 18.62 7.82
CA ASP A 235 22.17 17.27 7.21
C ASP A 235 20.78 16.63 7.03
N GLY A 236 19.70 17.36 7.39
CA GLY A 236 18.31 16.91 7.25
C GLY A 236 17.73 16.24 8.50
N ASP A 237 18.48 16.11 9.58
CA ASP A 237 17.94 15.67 10.87
C ASP A 237 17.07 16.79 11.49
N VAL A 238 15.91 16.42 12.03
CA VAL A 238 14.92 17.35 12.62
C VAL A 238 15.53 18.26 13.70
N ARG A 239 16.47 17.74 14.50
CA ARG A 239 17.17 18.52 15.54
C ARG A 239 18.10 19.57 14.92
N THR A 240 18.87 19.16 13.92
CA THR A 240 19.82 20.05 13.24
C THR A 240 19.12 21.12 12.42
N VAL A 241 17.91 20.85 11.91
CA VAL A 241 17.10 21.85 11.20
C VAL A 241 16.64 22.97 12.12
N ALA A 242 16.11 22.65 13.30
CA ALA A 242 15.66 23.65 14.26
C ALA A 242 16.80 24.56 14.69
N GLU A 243 17.99 24.00 15.03
CA GLU A 243 19.21 24.75 15.36
C GLU A 243 19.68 25.60 14.17
N THR A 244 19.58 25.09 12.95
CA THR A 244 19.98 25.79 11.74
C THR A 244 19.10 27.00 11.46
N ILE A 245 17.78 26.89 11.67
CA ILE A 245 16.83 28.01 11.55
C ILE A 245 17.09 29.06 12.63
N GLU A 246 17.36 28.65 13.85
CA GLU A 246 17.71 29.58 14.95
C GLU A 246 19.02 30.35 14.63
N ASN A 247 20.04 29.64 14.16
CA ASN A 247 21.30 30.24 13.71
C ASN A 247 21.07 31.17 12.51
N MET A 248 20.19 30.83 11.58
CA MET A 248 19.81 31.68 10.45
C MET A 248 19.24 33.03 10.97
N HIS A 249 18.26 32.99 11.85
CA HIS A 249 17.66 34.20 12.40
C HIS A 249 18.67 35.03 13.21
N ALA A 250 19.58 34.34 13.92
CA ALA A 250 20.66 35.06 14.64
C ALA A 250 21.58 35.81 13.66
N LEU A 251 22.04 35.15 12.60
CA LEU A 251 22.88 35.76 11.56
C LEU A 251 22.15 36.88 10.81
N GLU A 252 20.88 36.72 10.49
CA GLU A 252 20.07 37.78 9.89
C GLU A 252 19.99 39.03 10.75
N ARG A 253 19.84 38.88 12.05
CA ARG A 253 19.86 40.01 13.01
C ARG A 253 21.25 40.63 13.14
N MET A 254 22.29 39.79 13.28
CA MET A 254 23.66 40.27 13.48
C MET A 254 24.21 41.05 12.28
N PHE A 255 23.85 40.67 11.08
CA PHE A 255 24.34 41.25 9.83
C PHE A 255 23.31 42.10 9.09
N ASP A 256 22.17 42.42 9.71
CA ASP A 256 21.07 43.23 9.09
C ASP A 256 20.62 42.72 7.71
N LEU A 257 20.67 41.39 7.45
CA LEU A 257 20.41 40.81 6.12
C LEU A 257 18.96 41.00 5.65
N GLN A 258 18.04 41.29 6.57
CA GLN A 258 16.65 41.60 6.24
C GLN A 258 16.48 42.95 5.51
N LYS A 259 17.34 43.93 5.83
CA LYS A 259 17.37 45.21 5.12
C LYS A 259 17.80 45.06 3.66
N ILE A 260 18.75 44.12 3.41
CA ILE A 260 19.22 43.78 2.07
C ILE A 260 18.08 43.11 1.27
N ALA A 261 17.32 42.18 1.91
CA ALA A 261 16.16 41.54 1.30
C ALA A 261 15.07 42.54 0.87
N ALA A 262 14.81 43.53 1.73
CA ALA A 262 13.83 44.59 1.42
C ALA A 262 14.28 45.51 0.28
N ALA A 263 15.58 45.75 0.13
CA ALA A 263 16.15 46.52 -0.99
C ALA A 263 16.08 45.76 -2.34
N GLU A 264 16.38 44.44 -2.31
CA GLU A 264 16.29 43.56 -3.51
C GLU A 264 14.84 43.47 -4.03
N THR A 265 13.86 43.44 -3.13
CA THR A 265 12.42 43.36 -3.50
C THR A 265 11.90 44.67 -4.11
N LYS A 266 12.49 45.83 -3.77
CA LYS A 266 12.15 47.14 -4.32
C LYS A 266 12.83 47.44 -5.68
N ALA A 267 13.87 46.68 -6.02
CA ALA A 267 14.64 46.83 -7.25
C ALA A 267 14.15 45.93 -8.40
N LYS A 268 13.21 45.03 -8.13
CA LYS A 268 12.46 44.20 -9.10
C LYS A 268 11.10 44.80 -9.38
#